data_616b09e90f0e14d210a58a614b77c60f
#
_entry.id   616b09e90f0e14d210a58a614b77c60f
#
_cell.length_a   1.000
_cell.length_b   1.000
_cell.length_c   1.000
_cell.angle_alpha   90.00
_cell.angle_beta   90.00
_cell.angle_gamma   90.00
#
_symmetry.space_group_name_H-M   'P 1'
#
loop_
_entity.id
_entity.type
_entity.pdbx_description
1 polymer ?
#
loop_
_entity_poly.entity_id
_entity_poly.type
_entity_poly.pdbx_seq_one_letter_code
_entity_poly.pdbx_strand_id
1 'polypeptide(L)'
;MKKTIIASLFVLLCVTSCDFLNEVPQDRLSPESYFKTETDLQLFTNPLYNNLLDKDAYEHQSDHCIHLNLSKELHGGTFRTVNNGVGWNWGNLRRINTFLAYSANCEDEAAVAHYNAVARFFRAFFYFEKVKAFGDVPWVEVELGSDDEQLYAPRDSREFVMQKMIEDIDYAIENLPASVSTFRVNKWAALALKAEFCLYEGTFRKYHEGHVTLSGDFALPADAQPYTYYLDLAAKA
;
A
#
# COMPACT_ATOMS: atom_id res chain seq x y z
N MET A 1 30.15 25.32 -52.51
CA MET A 1 30.14 23.83 -52.31
C MET A 1 30.81 23.37 -51.01
N LYS A 2 32.08 23.70 -50.69
CA LYS A 2 32.73 23.22 -49.44
C LYS A 2 32.02 23.70 -48.16
N LYS A 3 31.54 24.97 -48.11
CA LYS A 3 30.83 25.55 -46.95
C LYS A 3 29.43 24.93 -46.72
N THR A 4 28.75 24.53 -47.78
CA THR A 4 27.45 23.87 -47.71
C THR A 4 27.57 22.42 -47.22
N ILE A 5 28.64 21.72 -47.60
CA ILE A 5 28.92 20.33 -47.14
C ILE A 5 29.25 20.34 -45.64
N ILE A 6 30.03 21.31 -45.15
CA ILE A 6 30.38 21.43 -43.73
C ILE A 6 29.15 21.78 -42.90
N ALA A 7 28.27 22.68 -43.37
CA ALA A 7 27.02 22.99 -42.69
C ALA A 7 26.06 21.80 -42.62
N SER A 8 25.97 20.99 -43.68
CA SER A 8 25.15 19.78 -43.75
C SER A 8 25.68 18.70 -42.79
N LEU A 9 27.01 18.57 -42.69
CA LEU A 9 27.65 17.60 -41.78
C LEU A 9 27.42 17.99 -40.29
N PHE A 10 27.41 19.29 -40.00
CA PHE A 10 27.15 19.80 -38.64
C PHE A 10 25.69 19.59 -38.20
N VAL A 11 24.73 19.76 -39.10
CA VAL A 11 23.32 19.47 -38.86
C VAL A 11 23.09 17.96 -38.64
N LEU A 12 23.78 17.09 -39.38
CA LEU A 12 23.68 15.65 -39.22
C LEU A 12 24.22 15.16 -37.87
N LEU A 13 25.25 15.80 -37.32
CA LEU A 13 25.83 15.49 -36.01
C LEU A 13 24.91 15.94 -34.83
N CYS A 14 24.07 16.96 -35.01
CA CYS A 14 23.14 17.43 -33.99
C CYS A 14 21.93 16.50 -33.85
N VAL A 15 21.56 15.69 -34.83
CA VAL A 15 20.38 14.82 -34.81
C VAL A 15 20.65 13.50 -34.08
N THR A 16 21.88 13.10 -33.88
CA THR A 16 22.25 11.86 -33.19
C THR A 16 22.51 12.02 -31.70
N SER A 17 22.35 13.26 -31.15
CA SER A 17 22.70 13.57 -29.75
C SER A 17 21.57 13.34 -28.73
N CYS A 18 20.37 12.94 -29.16
CA CYS A 18 19.24 12.84 -28.23
C CYS A 18 19.28 11.60 -27.32
N ASP A 19 20.01 10.54 -27.69
CA ASP A 19 20.06 9.31 -26.90
C ASP A 19 21.12 9.35 -25.78
N PHE A 20 22.10 10.27 -25.86
CA PHE A 20 23.18 10.38 -24.90
C PHE A 20 22.73 10.94 -23.52
N LEU A 21 21.56 11.59 -23.45
CA LEU A 21 21.03 12.16 -22.23
C LEU A 21 20.14 11.19 -21.44
N ASN A 22 19.77 10.06 -22.02
CA ASN A 22 18.93 9.03 -21.40
C ASN A 22 19.73 7.80 -20.97
N GLU A 23 20.98 7.97 -20.53
CA GLU A 23 21.73 6.85 -19.99
C GLU A 23 21.09 6.38 -18.66
N VAL A 24 20.57 5.17 -18.70
CA VAL A 24 20.17 4.44 -17.49
C VAL A 24 21.45 4.13 -16.70
N PRO A 25 21.57 4.51 -15.42
CA PRO A 25 22.73 4.20 -14.61
C PRO A 25 23.04 2.70 -14.65
N GLN A 26 24.19 2.31 -15.16
CA GLN A 26 24.59 0.90 -15.29
C GLN A 26 24.91 0.24 -13.94
N ASP A 27 25.09 1.03 -12.90
CA ASP A 27 25.39 0.62 -11.53
C ASP A 27 24.11 0.43 -10.66
N ARG A 28 22.94 0.72 -11.20
CA ARG A 28 21.65 0.53 -10.54
C ARG A 28 20.69 -0.23 -11.44
N LEU A 29 20.07 -1.25 -10.86
CA LEU A 29 18.97 -1.94 -11.52
C LEU A 29 17.79 -0.98 -11.64
N SER A 30 17.39 -0.63 -12.86
CA SER A 30 16.18 0.14 -13.09
C SER A 30 14.95 -0.77 -12.94
N PRO A 31 13.83 -0.27 -12.46
CA PRO A 31 12.60 -1.07 -12.34
C PRO A 31 12.20 -1.75 -13.67
N GLU A 32 12.43 -1.08 -14.80
CA GLU A 32 12.11 -1.60 -16.14
C GLU A 32 12.94 -2.84 -16.51
N SER A 33 14.14 -2.97 -15.95
CA SER A 33 15.07 -4.07 -16.26
C SER A 33 15.07 -5.19 -15.23
N TYR A 34 14.55 -4.94 -14.02
CA TYR A 34 14.69 -5.83 -12.87
C TYR A 34 13.71 -6.99 -12.88
N PHE A 35 12.42 -6.75 -13.00
CA PHE A 35 11.35 -7.74 -12.79
C PHE A 35 11.21 -8.75 -13.96
N LYS A 36 12.20 -9.61 -14.18
CA LYS A 36 12.21 -10.54 -15.31
C LYS A 36 11.89 -11.99 -14.93
N THR A 37 12.16 -12.37 -13.69
CA THR A 37 12.02 -13.75 -13.21
C THR A 37 11.16 -13.82 -11.96
N GLU A 38 10.59 -14.99 -11.65
CA GLU A 38 9.90 -15.25 -10.39
C GLU A 38 10.78 -14.89 -9.18
N THR A 39 12.08 -15.20 -9.25
CA THR A 39 13.03 -14.88 -8.17
C THR A 39 13.11 -13.37 -7.93
N ASP A 40 13.08 -12.54 -8.96
CA ASP A 40 13.09 -11.08 -8.83
C ASP A 40 11.82 -10.60 -8.12
N LEU A 41 10.65 -11.14 -8.50
CA LEU A 41 9.38 -10.83 -7.85
C LEU A 41 9.41 -11.20 -6.37
N GLN A 42 9.92 -12.39 -6.06
CA GLN A 42 10.06 -12.88 -4.69
C GLN A 42 10.99 -11.98 -3.85
N LEU A 43 12.18 -11.69 -4.37
CA LEU A 43 13.18 -10.89 -3.66
C LEU A 43 12.69 -9.47 -3.39
N PHE A 44 11.93 -8.89 -4.31
CA PHE A 44 11.38 -7.55 -4.12
C PHE A 44 10.25 -7.50 -3.09
N THR A 45 9.41 -8.55 -3.02
CA THR A 45 8.28 -8.63 -2.08
C THR A 45 8.69 -9.09 -0.67
N ASN A 46 9.79 -9.83 -0.52
CA ASN A 46 10.27 -10.33 0.78
C ASN A 46 10.39 -9.25 1.88
N PRO A 47 10.92 -8.04 1.61
CA PRO A 47 10.99 -6.99 2.64
C PRO A 47 9.65 -6.54 3.19
N LEU A 48 8.53 -6.75 2.49
CA LEU A 48 7.19 -6.37 2.97
C LEU A 48 6.84 -7.12 4.26
N TYR A 49 7.25 -8.38 4.38
CA TYR A 49 7.05 -9.19 5.58
C TYR A 49 7.76 -8.61 6.80
N ASN A 50 8.96 -8.07 6.61
CA ASN A 50 9.75 -7.51 7.71
C ASN A 50 9.37 -6.06 8.05
N ASN A 51 8.87 -5.32 7.08
CA ASN A 51 8.60 -3.89 7.22
C ASN A 51 7.18 -3.59 7.67
N LEU A 52 6.23 -4.46 7.37
CA LEU A 52 4.81 -4.24 7.64
C LEU A 52 4.27 -5.10 8.78
N LEU A 53 4.75 -6.34 8.92
CA LEU A 53 4.33 -7.18 10.04
C LEU A 53 5.09 -6.79 11.30
N ASP A 54 4.34 -6.53 12.37
CA ASP A 54 4.94 -6.25 13.67
C ASP A 54 5.62 -7.51 14.22
N LYS A 55 6.75 -7.30 14.85
CA LYS A 55 7.56 -8.37 15.46
C LYS A 55 7.33 -8.49 16.95
N ASP A 56 6.68 -7.51 17.54
CA ASP A 56 6.44 -7.46 18.96
C ASP A 56 5.08 -8.08 19.31
N ALA A 57 5.04 -8.85 20.39
CA ALA A 57 3.78 -9.31 20.95
C ALA A 57 2.98 -8.12 21.46
N TYR A 58 1.75 -7.97 20.97
CA TYR A 58 0.85 -6.87 21.35
C TYR A 58 0.31 -6.94 22.78
N GLU A 59 0.70 -7.94 23.55
CA GLU A 59 0.22 -8.16 24.91
C GLU A 59 0.48 -6.95 25.83
N HIS A 60 1.54 -6.19 25.61
CA HIS A 60 1.87 -4.99 26.41
C HIS A 60 0.93 -3.79 26.14
N GLN A 61 0.01 -3.90 25.18
CA GLN A 61 -1.04 -2.91 24.89
C GLN A 61 -2.43 -3.40 25.29
N SER A 62 -2.51 -4.51 26.00
CA SER A 62 -3.75 -5.15 26.45
C SER A 62 -3.92 -5.00 27.96
N ASP A 63 -5.10 -5.37 28.46
CA ASP A 63 -5.41 -5.41 29.90
C ASP A 63 -4.58 -6.46 30.66
N HIS A 64 -3.91 -7.38 29.96
CA HIS A 64 -3.17 -8.47 30.58
C HIS A 64 -1.73 -8.11 30.95
N CYS A 65 -1.13 -7.12 30.29
CA CYS A 65 0.26 -6.77 30.51
C CYS A 65 0.50 -5.28 30.38
N ILE A 66 1.14 -4.72 31.40
CA ILE A 66 1.59 -3.33 31.39
C ILE A 66 3.09 -3.29 31.23
N HIS A 67 3.55 -2.62 30.19
CA HIS A 67 4.97 -2.37 29.97
C HIS A 67 5.50 -1.26 30.87
N LEU A 68 6.78 -1.31 31.27
CA LEU A 68 7.42 -0.26 32.09
C LEU A 68 7.29 1.13 31.46
N ASN A 69 7.29 1.21 30.14
CA ASN A 69 6.99 2.44 29.41
C ASN A 69 5.53 2.36 28.93
N LEU A 70 4.63 2.93 29.69
CA LEU A 70 3.22 3.01 29.31
C LEU A 70 3.07 3.69 27.94
N SER A 71 2.16 3.15 27.12
CA SER A 71 1.79 3.82 25.87
C SER A 71 1.22 5.20 26.17
N LYS A 72 1.39 6.13 25.25
CA LYS A 72 0.89 7.52 25.43
C LYS A 72 -0.63 7.57 25.65
N GLU A 73 -1.35 6.59 25.14
CA GLU A 73 -2.80 6.45 25.30
C GLU A 73 -3.20 6.15 26.74
N LEU A 74 -2.35 5.46 27.50
CA LEU A 74 -2.57 5.12 28.90
C LEU A 74 -2.01 6.17 29.88
N HIS A 75 -1.17 7.08 29.38
CA HIS A 75 -0.66 8.21 30.15
C HIS A 75 -1.68 9.34 30.17
N GLY A 76 -2.31 9.58 31.29
CA GLY A 76 -3.17 10.75 31.45
C GLY A 76 -2.42 12.05 31.13
N GLY A 77 -2.93 12.83 30.16
CA GLY A 77 -2.37 14.13 29.78
C GLY A 77 -1.38 14.16 28.62
N THR A 78 -0.99 13.01 28.05
CA THR A 78 -0.18 12.94 26.82
C THR A 78 -1.03 12.51 25.63
N PHE A 79 -1.35 13.45 24.77
CA PHE A 79 -2.10 13.15 23.54
C PHE A 79 -1.16 12.98 22.37
N ARG A 80 -1.52 12.11 21.42
CA ARG A 80 -0.87 12.06 20.11
C ARG A 80 -1.17 13.38 19.40
N THR A 81 -0.15 14.03 18.89
CA THR A 81 -0.30 15.25 18.11
C THR A 81 0.22 15.01 16.70
N VAL A 82 -0.35 15.75 15.73
CA VAL A 82 0.04 15.69 14.31
C VAL A 82 1.54 15.93 14.13
N ASN A 83 2.13 16.80 14.96
CA ASN A 83 3.55 17.16 14.87
C ASN A 83 4.51 16.03 15.30
N ASN A 84 4.02 14.98 15.93
CA ASN A 84 4.87 13.87 16.38
C ASN A 84 5.04 12.77 15.31
N GLY A 85 4.59 13.00 14.08
CA GLY A 85 4.85 12.13 12.92
C GLY A 85 4.39 10.68 13.07
N VAL A 86 3.39 10.44 13.91
CA VAL A 86 2.98 9.11 14.36
C VAL A 86 2.43 8.31 13.19
N GLY A 87 3.34 7.55 12.54
CA GLY A 87 2.93 6.58 11.54
C GLY A 87 2.54 7.14 10.16
N TRP A 88 2.69 8.45 9.89
CA TRP A 88 2.44 9.03 8.57
C TRP A 88 3.63 8.78 7.64
N ASN A 89 3.91 7.52 7.36
CA ASN A 89 4.99 7.07 6.48
C ASN A 89 4.40 6.24 5.33
N TRP A 90 4.77 6.56 4.10
CA TRP A 90 4.23 6.00 2.87
C TRP A 90 5.27 5.19 2.07
N GLY A 91 6.48 5.02 2.60
CA GLY A 91 7.59 4.35 1.90
C GLY A 91 7.28 2.90 1.50
N ASN A 92 6.58 2.15 2.37
CA ASN A 92 6.17 0.78 2.05
C ASN A 92 5.10 0.74 0.96
N LEU A 93 4.16 1.70 0.95
CA LEU A 93 3.16 1.80 -0.12
C LEU A 93 3.83 2.12 -1.47
N ARG A 94 4.78 3.06 -1.49
CA ARG A 94 5.55 3.35 -2.70
C ARG A 94 6.21 2.09 -3.24
N ARG A 95 6.85 1.30 -2.39
CA ARG A 95 7.46 0.02 -2.77
C ARG A 95 6.44 -0.96 -3.38
N ILE A 96 5.25 -1.07 -2.77
CA ILE A 96 4.18 -1.91 -3.29
C ILE A 96 3.73 -1.43 -4.67
N ASN A 97 3.50 -0.13 -4.83
CA ASN A 97 3.04 0.44 -6.09
C ASN A 97 4.11 0.33 -7.20
N THR A 98 5.40 0.54 -6.88
CA THR A 98 6.51 0.26 -7.81
C THR A 98 6.47 -1.20 -8.26
N PHE A 99 6.30 -2.15 -7.32
CA PHE A 99 6.19 -3.56 -7.66
C PHE A 99 5.03 -3.84 -8.61
N LEU A 100 3.83 -3.36 -8.28
CA LEU A 100 2.63 -3.59 -9.10
C LEU A 100 2.72 -2.96 -10.49
N ALA A 101 3.45 -1.85 -10.64
CA ALA A 101 3.67 -1.18 -11.92
C ALA A 101 4.58 -2.00 -12.87
N TYR A 102 5.57 -2.71 -12.31
CA TYR A 102 6.61 -3.36 -13.12
C TYR A 102 6.58 -4.89 -13.08
N SER A 103 5.77 -5.51 -12.23
CA SER A 103 5.68 -6.97 -12.10
C SER A 103 5.34 -7.68 -13.42
N ALA A 104 4.56 -7.04 -14.30
CA ALA A 104 4.20 -7.55 -15.62
C ALA A 104 5.39 -7.68 -16.59
N ASN A 105 6.58 -7.19 -16.24
CA ASN A 105 7.80 -7.43 -17.01
C ASN A 105 8.29 -8.89 -16.91
N CYS A 106 7.79 -9.67 -15.95
CA CYS A 106 8.03 -11.10 -15.85
C CYS A 106 7.12 -11.85 -16.81
N GLU A 107 7.70 -12.78 -17.60
CA GLU A 107 6.96 -13.58 -18.58
C GLU A 107 6.13 -14.70 -17.93
N ASP A 108 6.42 -15.07 -16.69
CA ASP A 108 5.65 -16.08 -15.94
C ASP A 108 4.39 -15.45 -15.34
N GLU A 109 3.27 -15.57 -16.06
CA GLU A 109 1.97 -15.02 -15.64
C GLU A 109 1.50 -15.60 -14.29
N ALA A 110 1.79 -16.85 -13.98
CA ALA A 110 1.42 -17.48 -12.72
C ALA A 110 2.20 -16.88 -11.55
N ALA A 111 3.49 -16.64 -11.73
CA ALA A 111 4.33 -15.94 -10.76
C ALA A 111 3.87 -14.49 -10.59
N VAL A 112 3.55 -13.79 -11.68
CA VAL A 112 3.01 -12.41 -11.63
C VAL A 112 1.72 -12.37 -10.82
N ALA A 113 0.76 -13.25 -11.10
CA ALA A 113 -0.51 -13.31 -10.35
C ALA A 113 -0.28 -13.58 -8.86
N HIS A 114 0.59 -14.55 -8.52
CA HIS A 114 0.93 -14.88 -7.15
C HIS A 114 1.55 -13.70 -6.38
N TYR A 115 2.61 -13.09 -6.94
CA TYR A 115 3.31 -12.00 -6.24
C TYR A 115 2.54 -10.68 -6.26
N ASN A 116 1.69 -10.44 -7.26
CA ASN A 116 0.71 -9.35 -7.21
C ASN A 116 -0.30 -9.57 -6.07
N ALA A 117 -0.72 -10.81 -5.84
CA ALA A 117 -1.59 -11.14 -4.71
C ALA A 117 -0.89 -10.88 -3.35
N VAL A 118 0.39 -11.22 -3.23
CA VAL A 118 1.22 -10.88 -2.05
C VAL A 118 1.29 -9.34 -1.87
N ALA A 119 1.57 -8.60 -2.94
CA ALA A 119 1.68 -7.14 -2.87
C ALA A 119 0.35 -6.47 -2.49
N ARG A 120 -0.77 -6.92 -3.07
CA ARG A 120 -2.12 -6.42 -2.74
C ARG A 120 -2.56 -6.79 -1.34
N PHE A 121 -2.22 -7.99 -0.85
CA PHE A 121 -2.40 -8.34 0.56
C PHE A 121 -1.73 -7.32 1.49
N PHE A 122 -0.46 -7.00 1.22
CA PHE A 122 0.27 -6.03 2.02
C PHE A 122 -0.20 -4.59 1.80
N ARG A 123 -0.79 -4.24 0.65
CA ARG A 123 -1.42 -2.93 0.47
C ARG A 123 -2.68 -2.81 1.31
N ALA A 124 -3.54 -3.82 1.31
CA ALA A 124 -4.71 -3.86 2.19
C ALA A 124 -4.31 -3.77 3.68
N PHE A 125 -3.29 -4.54 4.11
CA PHE A 125 -2.77 -4.48 5.47
C PHE A 125 -2.23 -3.08 5.81
N PHE A 126 -1.43 -2.48 4.92
CA PHE A 126 -0.90 -1.13 5.10
C PHE A 126 -2.01 -0.10 5.29
N TYR A 127 -3.04 -0.14 4.44
CA TYR A 127 -4.16 0.79 4.53
C TYR A 127 -5.03 0.54 5.76
N PHE A 128 -5.17 -0.69 6.19
CA PHE A 128 -5.86 -1.00 7.44
C PHE A 128 -5.20 -0.30 8.64
N GLU A 129 -3.87 -0.37 8.75
CA GLU A 129 -3.13 0.36 9.79
C GLU A 129 -3.31 1.89 9.68
N LYS A 130 -3.35 2.42 8.44
CA LYS A 130 -3.60 3.84 8.23
C LYS A 130 -5.01 4.26 8.61
N VAL A 131 -6.03 3.50 8.24
CA VAL A 131 -7.43 3.76 8.59
C VAL A 131 -7.64 3.70 10.10
N LYS A 132 -7.03 2.74 10.80
CA LYS A 132 -7.08 2.67 12.27
C LYS A 132 -6.48 3.91 12.92
N ALA A 133 -5.36 4.41 12.38
CA ALA A 133 -4.61 5.52 12.98
C ALA A 133 -5.17 6.91 12.62
N PHE A 134 -5.70 7.09 11.42
CA PHE A 134 -5.99 8.41 10.84
C PHE A 134 -7.42 8.59 10.32
N GLY A 135 -8.19 7.52 10.18
CA GLY A 135 -9.50 7.56 9.53
C GLY A 135 -9.37 7.73 8.02
N ASP A 136 -9.75 8.90 7.51
CA ASP A 136 -9.59 9.26 6.10
C ASP A 136 -8.12 9.42 5.73
N VAL A 137 -7.71 8.82 4.62
CA VAL A 137 -6.34 8.86 4.10
C VAL A 137 -6.35 8.87 2.57
N PRO A 138 -5.34 9.46 1.92
CA PRO A 138 -5.28 9.42 0.46
C PRO A 138 -5.02 7.98 -0.02
N TRP A 139 -5.81 7.54 -1.00
CA TRP A 139 -5.57 6.28 -1.70
C TRP A 139 -4.66 6.50 -2.90
N VAL A 140 -3.51 5.85 -2.90
CA VAL A 140 -2.50 5.99 -3.94
C VAL A 140 -2.21 4.62 -4.55
N GLU A 141 -2.48 4.46 -5.85
CA GLU A 141 -2.28 3.21 -6.60
C GLU A 141 -1.02 3.21 -7.48
N VAL A 142 -0.38 4.35 -7.60
CA VAL A 142 0.78 4.54 -8.48
C VAL A 142 2.02 4.98 -7.71
N GLU A 143 3.17 4.84 -8.31
CA GLU A 143 4.40 5.44 -7.79
C GLU A 143 4.40 6.94 -8.11
N LEU A 144 4.34 7.78 -7.07
CA LEU A 144 4.34 9.23 -7.23
C LEU A 144 5.76 9.77 -7.38
N GLY A 145 5.97 10.64 -8.36
CA GLY A 145 7.18 11.44 -8.52
C GLY A 145 7.21 12.64 -7.56
N SER A 146 8.34 13.37 -7.53
CA SER A 146 8.49 14.54 -6.65
C SER A 146 7.57 15.70 -7.03
N ASP A 147 7.20 15.77 -8.30
CA ASP A 147 6.41 16.89 -8.88
C ASP A 147 4.96 16.49 -9.14
N ASP A 148 4.53 15.33 -8.62
CA ASP A 148 3.19 14.80 -8.85
C ASP A 148 2.16 15.59 -8.02
N GLU A 149 1.12 16.10 -8.67
CA GLU A 149 0.04 16.86 -8.03
C GLU A 149 -0.73 16.01 -7.00
N GLN A 150 -0.77 14.70 -7.16
CA GLN A 150 -1.40 13.79 -6.20
C GLN A 150 -0.74 13.81 -4.81
N LEU A 151 0.49 14.31 -4.68
CA LEU A 151 1.13 14.51 -3.37
C LEU A 151 0.36 15.51 -2.48
N TYR A 152 -0.40 16.40 -3.10
CA TYR A 152 -1.19 17.45 -2.44
C TYR A 152 -2.70 17.16 -2.49
N ALA A 153 -3.09 15.98 -2.95
CA ALA A 153 -4.48 15.59 -3.01
C ALA A 153 -5.10 15.56 -1.60
N PRO A 154 -6.39 15.90 -1.47
CA PRO A 154 -7.11 15.72 -0.22
C PRO A 154 -7.15 14.24 0.17
N ARG A 155 -7.53 13.97 1.40
CA ARG A 155 -7.77 12.60 1.87
C ARG A 155 -9.03 12.05 1.22
N ASP A 156 -8.98 10.79 0.83
CA ASP A 156 -10.16 10.05 0.41
C ASP A 156 -10.98 9.62 1.63
N SER A 157 -12.27 9.46 1.42
CA SER A 157 -13.16 9.03 2.50
C SER A 157 -12.79 7.63 2.97
N ARG A 158 -13.00 7.39 4.26
CA ARG A 158 -12.84 6.07 4.87
C ARG A 158 -13.62 4.99 4.10
N GLU A 159 -14.84 5.31 3.62
CA GLU A 159 -15.63 4.41 2.79
C GLU A 159 -14.89 3.99 1.52
N PHE A 160 -14.37 4.96 0.77
CA PHE A 160 -13.63 4.69 -0.47
C PHE A 160 -12.41 3.81 -0.21
N VAL A 161 -11.62 4.15 0.82
CA VAL A 161 -10.42 3.37 1.19
C VAL A 161 -10.79 1.93 1.56
N MET A 162 -11.86 1.74 2.34
CA MET A 162 -12.34 0.40 2.72
C MET A 162 -12.78 -0.43 1.52
N GLN A 163 -13.48 0.16 0.55
CA GLN A 163 -13.87 -0.55 -0.68
C GLN A 163 -12.63 -0.97 -1.49
N LYS A 164 -11.63 -0.09 -1.58
CA LYS A 164 -10.35 -0.40 -2.24
C LYS A 164 -9.55 -1.50 -1.53
N MET A 165 -9.58 -1.52 -0.22
CA MET A 165 -8.96 -2.61 0.56
C MET A 165 -9.67 -3.94 0.30
N ILE A 166 -11.02 -3.93 0.17
CA ILE A 166 -11.79 -5.14 -0.17
C ILE A 166 -11.40 -5.63 -1.57
N GLU A 167 -11.30 -4.75 -2.56
CA GLU A 167 -10.83 -5.12 -3.92
C GLU A 167 -9.45 -5.79 -3.89
N ASP A 168 -8.52 -5.25 -3.11
CA ASP A 168 -7.16 -5.78 -3.00
C ASP A 168 -7.12 -7.14 -2.31
N ILE A 169 -7.85 -7.29 -1.20
CA ILE A 169 -7.83 -8.53 -0.44
C ILE A 169 -8.58 -9.64 -1.18
N ASP A 170 -9.65 -9.32 -1.94
CA ASP A 170 -10.36 -10.29 -2.75
C ASP A 170 -9.49 -10.84 -3.88
N TYR A 171 -8.73 -9.97 -4.55
CA TYR A 171 -7.72 -10.42 -5.50
C TYR A 171 -6.68 -11.34 -4.83
N ALA A 172 -6.24 -11.01 -3.62
CA ALA A 172 -5.30 -11.85 -2.88
C ALA A 172 -5.90 -13.22 -2.53
N ILE A 173 -7.16 -13.28 -2.11
CA ILE A 173 -7.88 -14.54 -1.80
C ILE A 173 -7.99 -15.44 -3.03
N GLU A 174 -8.20 -14.86 -4.20
CA GLU A 174 -8.34 -15.60 -5.46
C GLU A 174 -7.00 -16.16 -5.95
N ASN A 175 -5.90 -15.44 -5.79
CA ASN A 175 -4.62 -15.74 -6.42
C ASN A 175 -3.54 -16.28 -5.47
N LEU A 176 -3.77 -16.25 -4.14
CA LEU A 176 -2.87 -16.88 -3.19
C LEU A 176 -3.18 -18.38 -3.04
N PRO A 177 -2.15 -19.24 -2.87
CA PRO A 177 -2.35 -20.67 -2.69
C PRO A 177 -3.04 -20.98 -1.36
N ALA A 178 -3.87 -22.02 -1.36
CA ALA A 178 -4.46 -22.58 -0.14
C ALA A 178 -3.45 -23.41 0.66
N SER A 179 -2.34 -23.83 0.04
CA SER A 179 -1.26 -24.56 0.73
C SER A 179 -0.55 -23.68 1.74
N VAL A 180 -0.20 -24.27 2.87
CA VAL A 180 0.52 -23.58 3.95
C VAL A 180 2.01 -23.69 3.69
N SER A 181 2.67 -22.56 3.48
CA SER A 181 4.13 -22.45 3.53
C SER A 181 4.51 -21.62 4.75
N THR A 182 5.47 -22.11 5.52
CA THR A 182 5.93 -21.43 6.74
C THR A 182 6.43 -20.03 6.40
N PHE A 183 5.96 -19.03 7.16
CA PHE A 183 6.31 -17.61 7.01
C PHE A 183 5.91 -16.95 5.66
N ARG A 184 4.91 -17.49 4.98
CA ARG A 184 4.37 -16.91 3.76
C ARG A 184 2.87 -16.67 3.89
N VAL A 185 2.39 -15.53 3.34
CA VAL A 185 0.96 -15.29 3.23
C VAL A 185 0.34 -16.30 2.26
N ASN A 186 -0.85 -16.73 2.58
CA ASN A 186 -1.64 -17.67 1.79
C ASN A 186 -3.10 -17.24 1.79
N LYS A 187 -3.95 -17.97 1.09
CA LYS A 187 -5.39 -17.71 1.02
C LYS A 187 -6.03 -17.54 2.40
N TRP A 188 -5.65 -18.37 3.37
CA TRP A 188 -6.25 -18.34 4.72
C TRP A 188 -5.82 -17.09 5.49
N ALA A 189 -4.58 -16.65 5.31
CA ALA A 189 -4.11 -15.38 5.89
C ALA A 189 -4.86 -14.18 5.29
N ALA A 190 -5.15 -14.23 3.98
CA ALA A 190 -5.92 -13.17 3.33
C ALA A 190 -7.38 -13.14 3.80
N LEU A 191 -8.02 -14.30 3.96
CA LEU A 191 -9.37 -14.39 4.55
C LEU A 191 -9.38 -13.89 6.00
N ALA A 192 -8.40 -14.26 6.82
CA ALA A 192 -8.28 -13.78 8.19
C ALA A 192 -8.13 -12.25 8.25
N LEU A 193 -7.28 -11.67 7.40
CA LEU A 193 -7.13 -10.22 7.32
C LEU A 193 -8.43 -9.54 6.88
N LYS A 194 -9.14 -10.11 5.89
CA LYS A 194 -10.46 -9.59 5.47
C LYS A 194 -11.46 -9.61 6.62
N ALA A 195 -11.55 -10.73 7.34
CA ALA A 195 -12.43 -10.84 8.51
C ALA A 195 -12.09 -9.79 9.56
N GLU A 196 -10.80 -9.60 9.87
CA GLU A 196 -10.34 -8.65 10.88
C GLU A 196 -10.70 -7.21 10.53
N PHE A 197 -10.32 -6.72 9.34
CA PHE A 197 -10.58 -5.31 9.01
C PHE A 197 -12.07 -5.04 8.77
N CYS A 198 -12.82 -6.01 8.23
CA CYS A 198 -14.27 -5.86 8.08
C CYS A 198 -14.98 -5.88 9.45
N LEU A 199 -14.57 -6.72 10.38
CA LEU A 199 -15.09 -6.72 11.75
C LEU A 199 -14.80 -5.39 12.45
N TYR A 200 -13.56 -4.91 12.33
CA TYR A 200 -13.16 -3.60 12.87
C TYR A 200 -14.03 -2.48 12.32
N GLU A 201 -14.19 -2.40 11.00
CA GLU A 201 -14.98 -1.34 10.37
C GLU A 201 -16.45 -1.42 10.73
N GLY A 202 -17.04 -2.62 10.73
CA GLY A 202 -18.43 -2.83 11.11
C GLY A 202 -18.70 -2.44 12.55
N THR A 203 -17.83 -2.83 13.49
CA THR A 203 -17.96 -2.45 14.90
C THR A 203 -17.67 -0.97 15.12
N PHE A 204 -16.66 -0.40 14.45
CA PHE A 204 -16.39 1.02 14.49
C PHE A 204 -17.64 1.84 14.11
N ARG A 205 -18.24 1.56 12.96
CA ARG A 205 -19.46 2.25 12.50
C ARG A 205 -20.62 2.08 13.47
N LYS A 206 -20.86 0.84 13.92
CA LYS A 206 -21.96 0.53 14.83
C LYS A 206 -21.87 1.33 16.15
N TYR A 207 -20.70 1.43 16.75
CA TYR A 207 -20.52 2.07 18.04
C TYR A 207 -20.30 3.59 17.97
N HIS A 208 -19.96 4.11 16.78
CA HIS A 208 -19.76 5.55 16.57
C HIS A 208 -20.91 6.21 15.80
N GLU A 209 -21.91 5.44 15.39
CA GLU A 209 -23.09 5.98 14.72
C GLU A 209 -23.79 7.00 15.64
N GLY A 210 -23.90 8.24 15.15
CA GLY A 210 -24.52 9.35 15.94
C GLY A 210 -23.64 9.95 17.04
N HIS A 211 -22.45 9.41 17.33
CA HIS A 211 -21.55 9.91 18.38
C HIS A 211 -20.29 10.58 17.84
N VAL A 212 -19.83 10.17 16.68
CA VAL A 212 -18.73 10.86 15.98
C VAL A 212 -19.37 11.82 15.00
N THR A 213 -19.40 13.08 15.38
CA THR A 213 -19.57 14.17 14.41
C THR A 213 -18.31 14.22 13.58
N LEU A 214 -18.22 13.32 12.60
CA LEU A 214 -17.35 13.50 11.48
C LEU A 214 -17.93 14.72 10.75
N SER A 215 -17.41 15.90 11.05
CA SER A 215 -17.90 17.16 10.48
C SER A 215 -17.00 17.57 9.32
N GLY A 216 -17.58 18.21 8.33
CA GLY A 216 -16.86 18.70 7.17
C GLY A 216 -16.38 17.58 6.23
N ASP A 217 -15.14 17.65 5.80
CA ASP A 217 -14.53 16.77 4.80
C ASP A 217 -14.35 15.30 5.26
N PHE A 218 -14.63 14.99 6.54
CA PHE A 218 -14.50 13.65 7.13
C PHE A 218 -15.84 12.94 7.36
N ALA A 219 -16.94 13.53 6.92
CA ALA A 219 -18.25 12.86 6.99
C ALA A 219 -18.27 11.65 6.04
N LEU A 220 -18.86 10.54 6.49
CA LEU A 220 -19.12 9.43 5.59
C LEU A 220 -20.00 9.90 4.44
N PRO A 221 -19.71 9.50 3.18
CA PRO A 221 -20.57 9.85 2.06
C PRO A 221 -21.98 9.27 2.25
N ALA A 222 -22.98 9.91 1.64
CA ALA A 222 -24.38 9.53 1.81
C ALA A 222 -24.70 8.11 1.31
N ASP A 223 -23.90 7.58 0.42
CA ASP A 223 -23.97 6.23 -0.14
C ASP A 223 -23.05 5.23 0.56
N ALA A 224 -22.46 5.60 1.68
CA ALA A 224 -21.59 4.71 2.45
C ALA A 224 -22.36 3.43 2.89
N GLN A 225 -21.67 2.29 2.82
CA GLN A 225 -22.23 1.02 3.23
C GLN A 225 -22.57 1.01 4.73
N PRO A 226 -23.71 0.38 5.11
CA PRO A 226 -24.08 0.27 6.52
C PRO A 226 -23.10 -0.63 7.28
N TYR A 227 -23.05 -0.50 8.60
CA TYR A 227 -22.17 -1.33 9.45
C TYR A 227 -22.41 -2.84 9.27
N THR A 228 -23.66 -3.24 9.00
CA THR A 228 -24.04 -4.64 8.77
C THR A 228 -23.38 -5.24 7.54
N TYR A 229 -23.14 -4.45 6.49
CA TYR A 229 -22.42 -4.90 5.29
C TYR A 229 -21.02 -5.42 5.64
N TYR A 230 -20.28 -4.68 6.45
CA TYR A 230 -18.94 -5.08 6.86
C TYR A 230 -18.95 -6.27 7.82
N LEU A 231 -19.92 -6.35 8.74
CA LEU A 231 -20.08 -7.50 9.63
C LEU A 231 -20.43 -8.78 8.85
N ASP A 232 -21.25 -8.66 7.80
CA ASP A 232 -21.59 -9.78 6.92
C ASP A 232 -20.36 -10.25 6.12
N LEU A 233 -19.53 -9.35 5.65
CA LEU A 233 -18.26 -9.69 4.98
C LEU A 233 -17.31 -10.40 5.93
N ALA A 234 -17.18 -9.92 7.16
CA ALA A 234 -16.34 -10.55 8.18
C ALA A 234 -16.81 -11.97 8.52
N ALA A 235 -18.12 -12.18 8.59
CA ALA A 235 -18.71 -13.49 8.91
C ALA A 235 -18.56 -14.51 7.76
N LYS A 236 -18.39 -14.05 6.53
CA LYS A 236 -18.27 -14.90 5.33
C LYS A 236 -16.82 -15.21 4.97
N ALA A 237 -15.87 -14.43 5.48
CA ALA A 237 -14.46 -14.64 5.25
C ALA A 237 -13.92 -15.77 6.13
#